data_285f107468e621d467627768c5372cd0
#
_entry.id   285f107468e621d467627768c5372cd0
#
_cell.length_a   1.000
_cell.length_b   1.000
_cell.length_c   1.000
_cell.angle_alpha   90.00
_cell.angle_beta   90.00
_cell.angle_gamma   90.00
#
_symmetry.space_group_name_H-M   'P 1'
#
loop_
_entity.id
_entity.type
_entity.pdbx_description
1 polymer ?
#
loop_
_entity_poly.entity_id
_entity_poly.type
_entity_poly.pdbx_seq_one_letter_code
_entity_poly.pdbx_strand_id
1 'polypeptide(L)'
;MVRRRFITTVATGAACAQLPGLLAGESPKMYQRANTDWLAKCRYGVGVHWTAQTLPRQGQPLPFQKAVDAFDVKRFIEALTYAGADYLLFTAAHALQMLPAPHPVLDKLLPGRTCQRDLIAELANGLAAKGMPLLVYYNHSCNHKQDAPWEQAVGYHGRNKEAFARNLMDIVSWMGEHYKDKVKAWWFDSPYSLDPRGPHNSVTTDMAGFQFPWERFTVAAKSGFPARLVTYNPGVAETFLYTTHQDYWSGELVDLKAPAKSRYLESGLQWFGWTCLEDRGWVHHKLNTEIPKPLYSDEEIIAYVRTCNSNQAPMTFNVGIYQDGTMAPASVEQLHRVRLTCRP
;
A
#
# COMPACT_ATOMS: atom_id res chain seq x y z
N MET A 1 -60.21 -79.20 -9.59
CA MET A 1 -60.70 -78.04 -10.36
C MET A 1 -59.96 -76.76 -9.88
N VAL A 2 -58.99 -76.34 -10.62
CA VAL A 2 -58.16 -75.19 -10.23
C VAL A 2 -58.50 -74.02 -11.19
N ARG A 3 -59.05 -72.94 -10.64
CA ARG A 3 -59.35 -71.72 -11.40
C ARG A 3 -58.03 -70.86 -11.44
N ARG A 4 -57.54 -70.68 -12.67
CA ARG A 4 -56.47 -69.67 -12.96
C ARG A 4 -57.15 -68.29 -13.07
N ARG A 5 -56.60 -67.37 -12.27
CA ARG A 5 -56.90 -65.93 -12.45
C ARG A 5 -55.80 -65.31 -13.32
N PHE A 6 -56.22 -64.65 -14.35
CA PHE A 6 -55.34 -63.77 -15.17
C PHE A 6 -55.17 -62.44 -14.45
N ILE A 7 -53.95 -62.03 -14.30
CA ILE A 7 -53.62 -60.69 -13.84
C ILE A 7 -53.19 -59.89 -15.06
N THR A 8 -53.96 -58.85 -15.38
CA THR A 8 -53.67 -57.88 -16.46
C THR A 8 -52.75 -56.81 -15.85
N THR A 9 -51.49 -56.75 -16.33
CA THR A 9 -50.55 -55.71 -15.94
C THR A 9 -50.79 -54.47 -16.83
N VAL A 10 -51.17 -53.37 -16.20
CA VAL A 10 -51.27 -52.07 -16.83
C VAL A 10 -49.86 -51.41 -16.70
N ALA A 11 -49.21 -51.20 -17.83
CA ALA A 11 -47.96 -50.44 -17.88
C ALA A 11 -48.24 -48.92 -17.89
N THR A 12 -48.01 -48.26 -16.80
CA THR A 12 -47.98 -46.81 -16.72
C THR A 12 -46.61 -46.30 -17.16
N GLY A 13 -46.54 -45.70 -18.34
CA GLY A 13 -45.32 -45.03 -18.80
C GLY A 13 -45.07 -43.77 -18.00
N ALA A 14 -43.98 -43.73 -17.23
CA ALA A 14 -43.49 -42.55 -16.60
C ALA A 14 -42.67 -41.76 -17.64
N ALA A 15 -43.18 -40.60 -18.04
CA ALA A 15 -42.42 -39.63 -18.83
C ALA A 15 -41.32 -39.00 -17.93
N CYS A 16 -40.09 -39.34 -18.17
CA CYS A 16 -38.95 -38.61 -17.59
C CYS A 16 -38.88 -37.21 -18.22
N ALA A 17 -39.33 -36.20 -17.50
CA ALA A 17 -39.03 -34.84 -17.82
C ALA A 17 -37.52 -34.61 -17.63
N GLN A 18 -36.79 -34.40 -18.72
CA GLN A 18 -35.41 -33.94 -18.69
C GLN A 18 -35.40 -32.51 -18.10
N LEU A 19 -34.86 -32.34 -16.88
CA LEU A 19 -34.52 -31.07 -16.32
C LEU A 19 -33.43 -30.43 -17.21
N PRO A 20 -33.55 -29.14 -17.58
CA PRO A 20 -32.51 -28.48 -18.33
C PRO A 20 -31.20 -28.48 -17.50
N GLY A 21 -30.08 -28.86 -18.16
CA GLY A 21 -28.81 -29.01 -17.55
C GLY A 21 -28.43 -27.79 -16.71
N LEU A 22 -28.07 -28.01 -15.44
CA LEU A 22 -27.34 -27.07 -14.65
C LEU A 22 -26.10 -26.71 -15.46
N LEU A 23 -26.07 -25.48 -15.96
CA LEU A 23 -24.83 -24.88 -16.50
C LEU A 23 -23.75 -25.10 -15.47
N ALA A 24 -22.72 -25.86 -15.83
CA ALA A 24 -21.53 -26.02 -15.03
C ALA A 24 -21.02 -24.60 -14.75
N GLY A 25 -21.24 -24.12 -13.53
CA GLY A 25 -20.69 -22.86 -13.09
C GLY A 25 -19.18 -22.92 -13.29
N GLU A 26 -18.64 -21.97 -14.03
CA GLU A 26 -17.18 -21.82 -14.11
C GLU A 26 -16.64 -21.85 -12.69
N SER A 27 -15.71 -22.76 -12.41
CA SER A 27 -14.98 -22.79 -11.15
C SER A 27 -14.45 -21.39 -10.91
N PRO A 28 -14.60 -20.79 -9.72
CA PRO A 28 -14.11 -19.44 -9.46
C PRO A 28 -12.64 -19.41 -9.86
N LYS A 29 -12.30 -18.55 -10.83
CA LYS A 29 -10.90 -18.37 -11.27
C LYS A 29 -10.09 -18.04 -10.03
N MET A 30 -9.16 -18.93 -9.68
CA MET A 30 -8.26 -18.73 -8.55
C MET A 30 -7.49 -17.44 -8.79
N TYR A 31 -7.51 -16.50 -7.83
CA TYR A 31 -6.80 -15.23 -7.95
C TYR A 31 -5.32 -15.51 -8.24
N GLN A 32 -4.81 -14.90 -9.28
CA GLN A 32 -3.38 -14.94 -9.61
C GLN A 32 -2.72 -13.65 -9.12
N ARG A 33 -1.70 -13.77 -8.28
CA ARG A 33 -0.87 -12.64 -7.85
C ARG A 33 -0.23 -11.95 -9.05
N ALA A 34 -0.10 -10.64 -8.99
CA ALA A 34 0.59 -9.89 -10.03
C ALA A 34 2.10 -10.23 -10.06
N ASN A 35 2.71 -10.10 -11.24
CA ASN A 35 4.13 -10.38 -11.42
C ASN A 35 4.99 -9.33 -10.69
N THR A 36 5.86 -9.82 -9.80
CA THR A 36 6.77 -9.01 -8.97
C THR A 36 8.20 -8.92 -9.53
N ASP A 37 8.47 -9.42 -10.75
CA ASP A 37 9.83 -9.49 -11.29
C ASP A 37 10.51 -8.13 -11.45
N TRP A 38 9.74 -7.08 -11.76
CA TRP A 38 10.29 -5.74 -11.83
C TRP A 38 10.75 -5.23 -10.46
N LEU A 39 10.00 -5.55 -9.40
CA LEU A 39 10.32 -5.16 -8.02
C LEU A 39 11.53 -5.96 -7.51
N ALA A 40 11.58 -7.26 -7.82
CA ALA A 40 12.69 -8.14 -7.44
C ALA A 40 14.05 -7.74 -8.08
N LYS A 41 14.03 -7.01 -9.19
CA LYS A 41 15.22 -6.47 -9.85
C LYS A 41 15.73 -5.15 -9.25
N CYS A 42 14.92 -4.49 -8.44
CA CYS A 42 15.31 -3.27 -7.76
C CYS A 42 16.26 -3.61 -6.60
N ARG A 43 17.29 -2.80 -6.42
CA ARG A 43 18.27 -2.98 -5.33
C ARG A 43 17.76 -2.39 -4.05
N TYR A 44 17.44 -1.10 -4.10
CA TYR A 44 16.76 -0.39 -3.02
C TYR A 44 15.93 0.76 -3.57
N GLY A 45 14.91 1.12 -2.80
CA GLY A 45 14.10 2.30 -3.01
C GLY A 45 14.27 3.30 -1.88
N VAL A 46 13.79 4.50 -2.11
CA VAL A 46 13.60 5.53 -1.09
C VAL A 46 12.11 5.63 -0.77
N GLY A 47 11.78 5.60 0.51
CA GLY A 47 10.47 5.93 1.03
C GLY A 47 10.50 7.31 1.70
N VAL A 48 9.41 8.06 1.65
CA VAL A 48 9.26 9.31 2.39
C VAL A 48 7.87 9.42 2.99
N HIS A 49 7.79 9.79 4.27
CA HIS A 49 6.55 10.15 4.93
C HIS A 49 6.36 11.67 4.91
N TRP A 50 6.06 12.19 3.72
CA TRP A 50 5.68 13.59 3.55
C TRP A 50 4.16 13.73 3.67
N THR A 51 3.69 14.41 4.72
CA THR A 51 2.29 14.45 5.15
C THR A 51 1.88 15.85 5.54
N ALA A 52 0.59 16.05 5.83
CA ALA A 52 0.08 17.30 6.39
C ALA A 52 0.68 17.67 7.77
N GLN A 53 1.37 16.72 8.42
CA GLN A 53 2.02 16.91 9.71
C GLN A 53 3.54 17.10 9.61
N THR A 54 4.09 17.06 8.40
CA THR A 54 5.52 17.29 8.17
C THR A 54 5.86 18.75 8.42
N LEU A 55 6.88 18.99 9.25
CA LEU A 55 7.27 20.33 9.66
C LEU A 55 8.51 20.84 8.90
N PRO A 56 8.67 22.18 8.78
CA PRO A 56 9.82 22.76 8.11
C PRO A 56 11.08 22.70 8.98
N ARG A 57 12.24 22.67 8.29
CA ARG A 57 13.57 22.78 8.92
C ARG A 57 13.76 24.11 9.64
N GLN A 58 13.21 25.19 9.06
CA GLN A 58 13.28 26.55 9.59
C GLN A 58 11.99 27.33 9.22
N GLY A 59 11.61 28.25 10.07
CA GLY A 59 10.47 29.15 9.85
C GLY A 59 9.16 28.60 10.39
N GLN A 60 8.06 29.18 9.95
CA GLN A 60 6.70 28.77 10.33
C GLN A 60 6.16 27.69 9.39
N PRO A 61 5.40 26.71 9.89
CA PRO A 61 4.76 25.72 9.06
C PRO A 61 3.77 26.36 8.08
N LEU A 62 3.80 25.95 6.83
CA LEU A 62 2.80 26.31 5.86
C LEU A 62 1.54 25.45 6.04
N PRO A 63 0.33 26.01 5.79
CA PRO A 63 -0.85 25.20 5.57
C PRO A 63 -0.61 24.16 4.49
N PHE A 64 -1.19 22.96 4.62
CA PHE A 64 -0.87 21.82 3.75
C PHE A 64 -1.00 22.12 2.25
N GLN A 65 -2.08 22.80 1.83
CA GLN A 65 -2.24 23.23 0.43
C GLN A 65 -1.04 24.05 -0.05
N LYS A 66 -0.56 24.99 0.78
CA LYS A 66 0.58 25.84 0.44
C LYS A 66 1.90 25.07 0.42
N ALA A 67 2.05 24.08 1.29
CA ALA A 67 3.20 23.18 1.27
C ALA A 67 3.20 22.33 -0.01
N VAL A 68 2.03 21.82 -0.44
CA VAL A 68 1.87 21.13 -1.73
C VAL A 68 2.24 22.05 -2.89
N ASP A 69 1.74 23.29 -2.92
CA ASP A 69 2.02 24.27 -3.98
C ASP A 69 3.52 24.60 -4.07
N ALA A 70 4.22 24.63 -2.92
CA ALA A 70 5.64 24.94 -2.81
C ALA A 70 6.58 23.77 -3.06
N PHE A 71 6.08 22.53 -3.13
CA PHE A 71 6.91 21.33 -3.29
C PHE A 71 7.65 21.33 -4.64
N ASP A 72 8.97 21.30 -4.61
CA ASP A 72 9.82 21.26 -5.81
C ASP A 72 10.04 19.82 -6.28
N VAL A 73 9.16 19.34 -7.17
CA VAL A 73 9.21 17.99 -7.75
C VAL A 73 10.53 17.72 -8.49
N LYS A 74 11.06 18.72 -9.23
CA LYS A 74 12.29 18.56 -10.00
C LYS A 74 13.47 18.31 -9.07
N ARG A 75 13.66 19.16 -8.07
CA ARG A 75 14.73 19.04 -7.06
C ARG A 75 14.61 17.73 -6.28
N PHE A 76 13.39 17.33 -5.91
CA PHE A 76 13.15 16.09 -5.20
C PHE A 76 13.57 14.87 -6.03
N ILE A 77 13.20 14.80 -7.31
CA ILE A 77 13.57 13.71 -8.22
C ILE A 77 15.07 13.71 -8.51
N GLU A 78 15.71 14.87 -8.61
CA GLU A 78 17.17 14.98 -8.74
C GLU A 78 17.87 14.37 -7.51
N ALA A 79 17.41 14.67 -6.31
CA ALA A 79 17.95 14.12 -5.07
C ALA A 79 17.74 12.58 -4.97
N LEU A 80 16.56 12.05 -5.38
CA LEU A 80 16.32 10.61 -5.49
C LEU A 80 17.28 9.92 -6.47
N THR A 81 17.49 10.55 -7.63
CA THR A 81 18.41 10.06 -8.65
C THR A 81 19.85 10.05 -8.15
N TYR A 82 20.26 11.10 -7.46
CA TYR A 82 21.58 11.23 -6.84
C TYR A 82 21.78 10.16 -5.75
N ALA A 83 20.78 9.97 -4.88
CA ALA A 83 20.78 8.91 -3.87
C ALA A 83 20.81 7.49 -4.47
N GLY A 84 20.48 7.33 -5.76
CA GLY A 84 20.51 6.05 -6.46
C GLY A 84 19.32 5.14 -6.22
N ALA A 85 18.18 5.71 -5.85
CA ALA A 85 16.93 4.97 -5.69
C ALA A 85 16.50 4.32 -7.01
N ASP A 86 16.09 3.06 -6.96
CA ASP A 86 15.50 2.35 -8.10
C ASP A 86 13.98 2.57 -8.18
N TYR A 87 13.33 2.98 -7.09
CA TYR A 87 11.92 3.37 -7.00
C TYR A 87 11.67 4.34 -5.85
N LEU A 88 10.54 5.04 -5.90
CA LEU A 88 10.03 5.86 -4.80
C LEU A 88 8.82 5.20 -4.16
N LEU A 89 8.75 5.18 -2.82
CA LEU A 89 7.54 4.93 -2.04
C LEU A 89 7.09 6.24 -1.39
N PHE A 90 6.06 6.88 -1.95
CA PHE A 90 5.56 8.19 -1.52
C PHE A 90 4.27 8.06 -0.72
N THR A 91 4.14 8.83 0.36
CA THR A 91 2.94 8.83 1.21
C THR A 91 1.85 9.72 0.64
N ALA A 92 0.70 9.13 0.30
CA ALA A 92 -0.49 9.88 -0.10
C ALA A 92 -1.27 10.42 1.11
N ALA A 93 -1.46 9.60 2.15
CA ALA A 93 -2.09 10.00 3.41
C ALA A 93 -1.55 9.16 4.57
N HIS A 94 -1.37 9.80 5.74
CA HIS A 94 -0.96 9.15 6.99
C HIS A 94 -1.52 9.93 8.18
N ALA A 95 -2.09 9.25 9.16
CA ALA A 95 -2.71 9.77 10.38
C ALA A 95 -3.89 10.73 10.11
N LEU A 96 -3.70 11.80 9.39
CA LEU A 96 -4.76 12.68 8.90
C LEU A 96 -5.07 12.34 7.44
N GLN A 97 -6.36 12.24 7.11
CA GLN A 97 -6.81 12.00 5.72
C GLN A 97 -6.72 13.30 4.92
N MET A 98 -5.49 13.66 4.55
CA MET A 98 -5.16 14.82 3.73
C MET A 98 -4.37 14.36 2.52
N LEU A 99 -4.92 14.57 1.30
CA LEU A 99 -4.29 14.14 0.05
C LEU A 99 -3.58 15.31 -0.65
N PRO A 100 -2.32 15.15 -1.12
CA PRO A 100 -1.62 16.15 -1.91
C PRO A 100 -2.03 16.09 -3.40
N ALA A 101 -3.31 15.90 -3.67
CA ALA A 101 -3.89 15.77 -5.00
C ALA A 101 -5.39 16.07 -4.96
N PRO A 102 -6.05 16.41 -6.09
CA PRO A 102 -7.50 16.44 -6.21
C PRO A 102 -8.08 15.02 -6.03
N HIS A 103 -9.24 14.93 -5.36
CA HIS A 103 -9.90 13.64 -5.19
C HIS A 103 -11.41 13.81 -4.97
N PRO A 104 -12.25 13.76 -6.02
CA PRO A 104 -13.66 14.12 -5.93
C PRO A 104 -14.48 13.20 -5.02
N VAL A 105 -14.12 11.92 -4.87
CA VAL A 105 -14.82 11.02 -3.95
C VAL A 105 -14.55 11.41 -2.50
N LEU A 106 -13.29 11.76 -2.19
CA LEU A 106 -12.90 12.19 -0.84
C LEU A 106 -13.50 13.55 -0.51
N ASP A 107 -13.48 14.51 -1.46
CA ASP A 107 -14.10 15.83 -1.29
C ASP A 107 -15.61 15.77 -1.06
N LYS A 108 -16.28 14.77 -1.67
CA LYS A 108 -17.71 14.52 -1.42
C LYS A 108 -17.98 14.00 -0.01
N LEU A 109 -17.08 13.19 0.54
CA LEU A 109 -17.20 12.64 1.90
C LEU A 109 -16.85 13.69 2.95
N LEU A 110 -15.74 14.40 2.78
CA LEU A 110 -15.26 15.43 3.69
C LEU A 110 -14.50 16.52 2.92
N PRO A 111 -15.15 17.65 2.58
CA PRO A 111 -14.53 18.76 1.85
C PRO A 111 -13.30 19.34 2.58
N GLY A 112 -12.32 19.83 1.79
CA GLY A 112 -11.13 20.47 2.31
C GLY A 112 -10.00 19.50 2.71
N ARG A 113 -10.10 18.23 2.28
CA ARG A 113 -9.09 17.18 2.53
C ARG A 113 -8.19 16.90 1.34
N THR A 114 -8.32 17.65 0.26
CA THR A 114 -7.58 17.48 -1.00
C THR A 114 -6.94 18.80 -1.41
N CYS A 115 -6.01 18.73 -2.35
CA CYS A 115 -5.31 19.86 -2.91
C CYS A 115 -5.66 20.06 -4.38
N GLN A 116 -5.56 21.30 -4.88
CA GLN A 116 -5.82 21.61 -6.30
C GLN A 116 -4.70 21.07 -7.19
N ARG A 117 -3.44 21.16 -6.73
CA ARG A 117 -2.28 20.59 -7.40
C ARG A 117 -2.24 19.09 -7.22
N ASP A 118 -2.03 18.34 -8.29
CA ASP A 118 -1.83 16.90 -8.24
C ASP A 118 -0.35 16.56 -8.13
N LEU A 119 0.18 16.64 -6.90
CA LEU A 119 1.58 16.34 -6.63
C LEU A 119 1.93 14.88 -6.94
N ILE A 120 0.99 13.96 -6.72
CA ILE A 120 1.21 12.53 -7.00
C ILE A 120 1.38 12.31 -8.51
N ALA A 121 0.53 12.93 -9.35
CA ALA A 121 0.66 12.84 -10.80
C ALA A 121 1.95 13.48 -11.32
N GLU A 122 2.35 14.62 -10.77
CA GLU A 122 3.61 15.28 -11.13
C GLU A 122 4.82 14.42 -10.78
N LEU A 123 4.86 13.84 -9.58
CA LEU A 123 5.89 12.88 -9.17
C LEU A 123 5.90 11.67 -10.12
N ALA A 124 4.74 11.06 -10.37
CA ALA A 124 4.63 9.91 -11.25
C ALA A 124 5.16 10.18 -12.67
N ASN A 125 4.84 11.34 -13.23
CA ASN A 125 5.32 11.75 -14.57
C ASN A 125 6.84 11.97 -14.57
N GLY A 126 7.35 12.72 -13.59
CA GLY A 126 8.78 13.01 -13.49
C GLY A 126 9.63 11.76 -13.23
N LEU A 127 9.15 10.84 -12.41
CA LEU A 127 9.79 9.55 -12.14
C LEU A 127 9.77 8.63 -13.36
N ALA A 128 8.65 8.57 -14.10
CA ALA A 128 8.54 7.79 -15.33
C ALA A 128 9.55 8.24 -16.39
N ALA A 129 9.84 9.54 -16.50
CA ALA A 129 10.87 10.08 -17.38
C ALA A 129 12.30 9.62 -17.01
N LYS A 130 12.48 9.12 -15.78
CA LYS A 130 13.74 8.51 -15.28
C LYS A 130 13.71 6.97 -15.26
N GLY A 131 12.62 6.35 -15.72
CA GLY A 131 12.42 4.90 -15.61
C GLY A 131 12.26 4.41 -14.17
N MET A 132 11.92 5.28 -13.22
CA MET A 132 11.79 5.01 -11.81
C MET A 132 10.32 4.76 -11.44
N PRO A 133 9.93 3.55 -10.98
CA PRO A 133 8.59 3.25 -10.53
C PRO A 133 8.16 4.09 -9.31
N LEU A 134 6.87 4.47 -9.29
CA LEU A 134 6.22 5.04 -8.11
C LEU A 134 5.40 3.97 -7.40
N LEU A 135 5.66 3.79 -6.12
CA LEU A 135 4.83 3.08 -5.16
C LEU A 135 4.14 4.12 -4.28
N VAL A 136 2.90 3.87 -3.88
CA VAL A 136 2.15 4.79 -3.03
C VAL A 136 1.77 4.10 -1.72
N TYR A 137 2.19 4.70 -0.62
CA TYR A 137 1.69 4.40 0.71
C TYR A 137 0.36 5.12 0.93
N TYR A 138 -0.61 4.40 1.45
CA TYR A 138 -1.90 4.95 1.83
C TYR A 138 -2.39 4.35 3.15
N ASN A 139 -2.64 5.23 4.12
CA ASN A 139 -3.32 4.90 5.37
C ASN A 139 -4.75 5.42 5.29
N HIS A 140 -5.72 4.57 5.60
CA HIS A 140 -7.14 4.96 5.59
C HIS A 140 -7.53 5.88 6.74
N SER A 141 -6.63 6.18 7.68
CA SER A 141 -6.77 7.11 8.82
C SER A 141 -7.95 6.83 9.77
N CYS A 142 -8.46 5.58 9.79
CA CYS A 142 -9.51 5.13 10.72
C CYS A 142 -8.89 4.42 11.93
N ASN A 143 -7.82 4.97 12.47
CA ASN A 143 -7.11 4.38 13.60
C ASN A 143 -6.63 5.49 14.56
N HIS A 144 -6.44 5.12 15.81
CA HIS A 144 -5.84 5.99 16.84
C HIS A 144 -6.62 7.28 17.18
N LYS A 145 -7.85 7.43 16.68
CA LYS A 145 -8.71 8.61 16.94
C LYS A 145 -8.04 9.95 16.58
N GLN A 146 -7.12 9.94 15.62
CA GLN A 146 -6.38 11.14 15.22
C GLN A 146 -7.18 12.03 14.27
N ASP A 147 -8.15 11.46 13.54
CA ASP A 147 -8.97 12.17 12.56
C ASP A 147 -10.47 11.85 12.75
N ALA A 148 -11.01 12.19 13.90
CA ALA A 148 -12.41 11.91 14.22
C ALA A 148 -13.42 12.46 13.20
N PRO A 149 -13.25 13.67 12.61
CA PRO A 149 -14.13 14.14 11.54
C PRO A 149 -14.12 13.23 10.31
N TRP A 150 -12.94 12.67 9.96
CA TRP A 150 -12.80 11.73 8.85
C TRP A 150 -13.43 10.37 9.18
N GLU A 151 -13.15 9.81 10.35
CA GLU A 151 -13.75 8.55 10.81
C GLU A 151 -15.28 8.59 10.77
N GLN A 152 -15.87 9.73 11.12
CA GLN A 152 -17.31 9.94 11.02
C GLN A 152 -17.77 10.03 9.56
N ALA A 153 -17.10 10.86 8.74
CA ALA A 153 -17.48 11.11 7.34
C ALA A 153 -17.39 9.86 6.48
N VAL A 154 -16.35 9.03 6.65
CA VAL A 154 -16.18 7.77 5.91
C VAL A 154 -17.13 6.67 6.41
N GLY A 155 -17.74 6.83 7.59
CA GLY A 155 -18.70 5.90 8.19
C GLY A 155 -18.07 4.81 9.08
N TYR A 156 -16.84 4.99 9.55
CA TYR A 156 -16.11 4.01 10.37
C TYR A 156 -16.90 3.62 11.63
N HIS A 157 -17.49 4.59 12.33
CA HIS A 157 -18.32 4.35 13.52
C HIS A 157 -19.81 4.08 13.22
N GLY A 158 -20.20 4.15 11.93
CA GLY A 158 -21.58 3.89 11.51
C GLY A 158 -21.97 2.41 11.63
N ARG A 159 -23.27 2.14 11.74
CA ARG A 159 -23.80 0.76 11.78
C ARG A 159 -23.66 0.03 10.43
N ASN A 160 -23.70 0.76 9.32
CA ASN A 160 -23.61 0.19 7.97
C ASN A 160 -22.14 0.03 7.56
N LYS A 161 -21.52 -1.08 7.95
CA LYS A 161 -20.12 -1.40 7.64
C LYS A 161 -19.89 -1.68 6.14
N GLU A 162 -20.90 -2.15 5.41
CA GLU A 162 -20.82 -2.31 3.96
C GLU A 162 -20.70 -0.94 3.26
N ALA A 163 -21.41 0.07 3.71
CA ALA A 163 -21.27 1.43 3.19
C ALA A 163 -19.88 2.01 3.50
N PHE A 164 -19.39 1.81 4.72
CA PHE A 164 -18.03 2.19 5.12
C PHE A 164 -16.97 1.54 4.20
N ALA A 165 -17.02 0.22 4.04
CA ALA A 165 -16.07 -0.48 3.17
C ALA A 165 -16.16 -0.01 1.71
N ARG A 166 -17.38 0.28 1.22
CA ARG A 166 -17.60 0.83 -0.13
C ARG A 166 -16.95 2.20 -0.26
N ASN A 167 -17.11 3.09 0.70
CA ASN A 167 -16.46 4.41 0.66
C ASN A 167 -14.94 4.29 0.54
N LEU A 168 -14.29 3.36 1.28
CA LEU A 168 -12.86 3.12 1.16
C LEU A 168 -12.50 2.52 -0.22
N MET A 169 -13.31 1.58 -0.74
CA MET A 169 -13.10 1.02 -2.08
C MET A 169 -13.26 2.08 -3.18
N ASP A 170 -14.24 2.96 -3.08
CA ASP A 170 -14.47 4.03 -4.07
C ASP A 170 -13.28 5.01 -4.11
N ILE A 171 -12.68 5.33 -2.94
CA ILE A 171 -11.48 6.15 -2.86
C ILE A 171 -10.31 5.48 -3.61
N VAL A 172 -9.96 4.25 -3.24
CA VAL A 172 -8.79 3.59 -3.85
C VAL A 172 -9.02 3.24 -5.31
N SER A 173 -10.27 2.94 -5.71
CA SER A 173 -10.64 2.69 -7.09
C SER A 173 -10.47 3.95 -7.94
N TRP A 174 -10.94 5.10 -7.46
CA TRP A 174 -10.75 6.36 -8.16
C TRP A 174 -9.27 6.68 -8.36
N MET A 175 -8.46 6.54 -7.32
CA MET A 175 -7.00 6.73 -7.43
C MET A 175 -6.40 5.74 -8.43
N GLY A 176 -6.84 4.49 -8.40
CA GLY A 176 -6.41 3.45 -9.33
C GLY A 176 -6.66 3.81 -10.79
N GLU A 177 -7.86 4.27 -11.11
CA GLU A 177 -8.25 4.72 -12.45
C GLU A 177 -7.57 6.02 -12.87
N HIS A 178 -7.37 6.94 -11.92
CA HIS A 178 -6.74 8.24 -12.19
C HIS A 178 -5.26 8.11 -12.54
N TYR A 179 -4.51 7.34 -11.74
CA TYR A 179 -3.06 7.18 -11.94
C TYR A 179 -2.69 6.04 -12.89
N LYS A 180 -3.58 5.08 -13.11
CA LYS A 180 -3.37 3.92 -13.99
C LYS A 180 -2.03 3.23 -13.72
N ASP A 181 -1.28 2.95 -14.77
CA ASP A 181 0.03 2.29 -14.69
C ASP A 181 1.18 3.19 -14.18
N LYS A 182 0.94 4.46 -13.93
CA LYS A 182 1.92 5.37 -13.34
C LYS A 182 2.21 5.05 -11.87
N VAL A 183 1.23 4.50 -11.14
CA VAL A 183 1.41 3.94 -9.79
C VAL A 183 1.53 2.42 -9.92
N LYS A 184 2.72 1.88 -9.66
CA LYS A 184 3.07 0.48 -9.86
C LYS A 184 2.69 -0.41 -8.68
N ALA A 185 2.61 0.14 -7.48
CA ALA A 185 2.25 -0.61 -6.29
C ALA A 185 1.55 0.25 -5.24
N TRP A 186 0.69 -0.40 -4.44
CA TRP A 186 0.13 0.14 -3.21
C TRP A 186 0.76 -0.51 -1.99
N TRP A 187 1.06 0.31 -1.00
CA TRP A 187 1.40 -0.11 0.35
C TRP A 187 0.34 0.43 1.31
N PHE A 188 -0.61 -0.43 1.68
CA PHE A 188 -1.71 -0.07 2.57
C PHE A 188 -1.36 -0.30 4.02
N ASP A 189 -1.54 0.74 4.83
CA ASP A 189 -1.28 0.68 6.26
C ASP A 189 -2.56 0.50 7.08
N SER A 190 -2.34 0.04 8.32
CA SER A 190 -3.35 -0.07 9.38
C SER A 190 -4.53 -1.01 9.08
N PRO A 191 -4.38 -2.12 8.34
CA PRO A 191 -5.45 -3.09 8.14
C PRO A 191 -6.00 -3.63 9.47
N TYR A 192 -5.19 -3.65 10.52
CA TYR A 192 -5.54 -4.06 11.87
C TYR A 192 -6.56 -3.13 12.57
N SER A 193 -6.88 -1.97 11.99
CA SER A 193 -7.99 -1.11 12.43
C SER A 193 -9.30 -1.44 11.70
N LEU A 194 -9.26 -2.26 10.65
CA LEU A 194 -10.41 -2.71 9.86
C LEU A 194 -10.77 -4.17 10.14
N ASP A 195 -9.82 -4.95 10.58
CA ASP A 195 -9.95 -6.39 10.73
C ASP A 195 -9.15 -6.87 11.96
N PRO A 196 -9.83 -7.39 13.00
CA PRO A 196 -9.18 -7.78 14.25
C PRO A 196 -8.45 -9.13 14.19
N ARG A 197 -8.46 -9.85 13.04
CA ARG A 197 -7.88 -11.20 12.93
C ARG A 197 -6.36 -11.22 12.95
N GLY A 198 -5.70 -10.08 12.64
CA GLY A 198 -4.23 -9.99 12.60
C GLY A 198 -3.59 -9.98 13.99
N PRO A 199 -2.23 -9.99 14.03
CA PRO A 199 -1.48 -9.98 15.29
C PRO A 199 -1.68 -8.70 16.10
N HIS A 200 -2.03 -7.62 15.43
CA HIS A 200 -2.41 -6.34 16.04
C HIS A 200 -3.90 -6.12 15.86
N ASN A 201 -4.54 -5.60 16.89
CA ASN A 201 -5.94 -5.20 16.84
C ASN A 201 -6.08 -3.79 17.42
N SER A 202 -6.35 -2.83 16.57
CA SER A 202 -6.68 -1.44 16.95
C SER A 202 -8.04 -1.01 16.41
N VAL A 203 -8.95 -1.95 16.22
CA VAL A 203 -10.35 -1.67 15.91
C VAL A 203 -10.99 -0.91 17.07
N THR A 204 -11.52 0.28 16.80
CA THR A 204 -12.16 1.16 17.80
C THR A 204 -13.66 1.32 17.57
N THR A 205 -14.24 0.52 16.68
CA THR A 205 -15.67 0.51 16.35
C THR A 205 -16.22 -0.91 16.45
N ASP A 206 -17.54 -1.06 16.54
CA ASP A 206 -18.20 -2.37 16.51
C ASP A 206 -18.13 -2.96 15.11
N MET A 207 -17.40 -4.07 14.96
CA MET A 207 -17.29 -4.87 13.73
C MET A 207 -18.01 -6.22 13.86
N ALA A 208 -18.86 -6.42 14.88
CA ALA A 208 -19.54 -7.69 15.06
C ALA A 208 -20.35 -8.08 13.82
N GLY A 209 -20.13 -9.30 13.35
CA GLY A 209 -20.79 -9.83 12.15
C GLY A 209 -20.32 -9.26 10.81
N PHE A 210 -19.32 -8.36 10.81
CA PHE A 210 -18.74 -7.82 9.61
C PHE A 210 -17.28 -8.28 9.43
N GLN A 211 -16.96 -8.75 8.23
CA GLN A 211 -15.60 -9.03 7.81
C GLN A 211 -15.24 -8.06 6.70
N PHE A 212 -14.12 -7.36 6.85
CA PHE A 212 -13.68 -6.41 5.82
C PHE A 212 -13.42 -7.14 4.50
N PRO A 213 -13.99 -6.70 3.36
CA PRO A 213 -13.98 -7.43 2.10
C PRO A 213 -12.64 -7.24 1.34
N TRP A 214 -11.56 -7.83 1.84
CA TRP A 214 -10.18 -7.64 1.34
C TRP A 214 -10.02 -7.95 -0.14
N GLU A 215 -10.68 -9.00 -0.65
CA GLU A 215 -10.62 -9.37 -2.07
C GLU A 215 -11.22 -8.24 -2.94
N ARG A 216 -12.39 -7.73 -2.56
CA ARG A 216 -13.05 -6.63 -3.26
C ARG A 216 -12.24 -5.35 -3.17
N PHE A 217 -11.65 -5.07 -2.01
CA PHE A 217 -10.77 -3.92 -1.81
C PHE A 217 -9.51 -4.03 -2.69
N THR A 218 -8.91 -5.21 -2.79
CA THR A 218 -7.74 -5.45 -3.67
C THR A 218 -8.11 -5.23 -5.14
N VAL A 219 -9.26 -5.71 -5.59
CA VAL A 219 -9.76 -5.47 -6.95
C VAL A 219 -9.95 -3.97 -7.20
N ALA A 220 -10.57 -3.24 -6.26
CA ALA A 220 -10.72 -1.79 -6.33
C ALA A 220 -9.36 -1.06 -6.40
N ALA A 221 -8.38 -1.47 -5.59
CA ALA A 221 -7.03 -0.92 -5.60
C ALA A 221 -6.27 -1.15 -6.93
N LYS A 222 -6.61 -2.22 -7.67
CA LYS A 222 -6.04 -2.55 -8.98
C LYS A 222 -6.84 -1.95 -10.16
N SER A 223 -7.87 -1.16 -9.93
CA SER A 223 -8.61 -0.45 -10.97
C SER A 223 -7.66 0.35 -11.87
N GLY A 224 -7.93 0.38 -13.17
CA GLY A 224 -7.10 1.05 -14.17
C GLY A 224 -5.75 0.41 -14.49
N PHE A 225 -5.25 -0.52 -13.63
CA PHE A 225 -4.01 -1.25 -13.88
C PHE A 225 -3.98 -2.59 -13.10
N PRO A 226 -4.51 -3.70 -13.67
CA PRO A 226 -4.59 -4.99 -12.99
C PRO A 226 -3.23 -5.59 -12.56
N ALA A 227 -2.14 -5.21 -13.21
CA ALA A 227 -0.78 -5.64 -12.87
C ALA A 227 -0.16 -4.86 -11.68
N ARG A 228 -0.88 -3.89 -11.11
CA ARG A 228 -0.45 -3.14 -9.93
C ARG A 228 -0.28 -4.07 -8.74
N LEU A 229 0.84 -3.95 -8.03
CA LEU A 229 1.11 -4.72 -6.81
C LEU A 229 0.34 -4.12 -5.62
N VAL A 230 -0.09 -4.98 -4.71
CA VAL A 230 -0.79 -4.59 -3.48
C VAL A 230 -0.19 -5.31 -2.28
N THR A 231 0.03 -4.57 -1.19
CA THR A 231 0.35 -5.13 0.12
C THR A 231 -0.45 -4.48 1.23
N TYR A 232 -0.64 -5.21 2.33
CA TYR A 232 -1.27 -4.76 3.56
C TYR A 232 -0.30 -4.95 4.71
N ASN A 233 -0.09 -3.92 5.52
CA ASN A 233 0.85 -3.95 6.64
C ASN A 233 0.21 -4.53 7.90
N PRO A 234 0.54 -5.76 8.30
CA PRO A 234 -0.01 -6.36 9.52
C PRO A 234 0.66 -5.84 10.80
N GLY A 235 1.69 -4.99 10.67
CA GLY A 235 2.52 -4.47 11.74
C GLY A 235 4.00 -4.78 11.55
N VAL A 236 4.81 -4.27 12.47
CA VAL A 236 6.26 -4.36 12.43
C VAL A 236 6.74 -5.80 12.47
N ALA A 237 7.51 -6.21 11.48
CA ALA A 237 8.07 -7.56 11.28
C ALA A 237 7.04 -8.70 11.17
N GLU A 238 5.76 -8.38 11.07
CA GLU A 238 4.69 -9.38 10.98
C GLU A 238 4.51 -9.89 9.55
N THR A 239 4.18 -11.17 9.42
CA THR A 239 3.99 -11.85 8.12
C THR A 239 2.54 -12.32 7.90
N PHE A 240 1.61 -11.86 8.74
CA PHE A 240 0.19 -12.22 8.63
C PHE A 240 -0.43 -11.78 7.31
N LEU A 241 -1.29 -12.62 6.74
CA LEU A 241 -2.03 -12.33 5.51
C LEU A 241 -3.49 -12.02 5.81
N TYR A 242 -3.93 -10.81 5.48
CA TYR A 242 -5.35 -10.46 5.48
C TYR A 242 -6.11 -11.13 4.32
N THR A 243 -5.44 -11.33 3.20
CA THR A 243 -6.01 -11.97 2.01
C THR A 243 -4.91 -12.62 1.15
N THR A 244 -5.25 -13.69 0.44
CA THR A 244 -4.36 -14.32 -0.56
C THR A 244 -4.14 -13.45 -1.80
N HIS A 245 -4.90 -12.36 -1.96
CA HIS A 245 -4.78 -11.38 -3.04
C HIS A 245 -3.64 -10.38 -2.86
N GLN A 246 -2.89 -10.45 -1.76
CA GLN A 246 -1.69 -9.66 -1.53
C GLN A 246 -0.53 -10.18 -2.39
N ASP A 247 0.24 -9.27 -3.03
CA ASP A 247 1.29 -9.64 -3.99
C ASP A 247 2.68 -9.69 -3.36
N TYR A 248 2.97 -8.81 -2.41
CA TYR A 248 4.27 -8.72 -1.75
C TYR A 248 4.11 -8.45 -0.25
N TRP A 249 5.17 -8.70 0.52
CA TRP A 249 5.20 -8.44 1.94
C TRP A 249 5.38 -6.94 2.20
N SER A 250 4.68 -6.38 3.17
CA SER A 250 4.83 -4.97 3.57
C SER A 250 6.21 -4.67 4.14
N GLY A 251 6.77 -5.64 4.87
CA GLY A 251 8.16 -5.62 5.32
C GLY A 251 8.53 -4.44 6.18
N GLU A 252 7.62 -3.93 7.01
CA GLU A 252 7.98 -2.92 8.00
C GLU A 252 8.97 -3.51 9.01
N LEU A 253 10.20 -3.00 9.02
CA LEU A 253 11.30 -3.52 9.82
C LEU A 253 11.73 -2.50 10.88
N VAL A 254 12.13 -3.01 12.06
CA VAL A 254 12.68 -2.19 13.14
C VAL A 254 14.11 -1.73 12.83
N ASP A 255 14.90 -2.63 12.19
CA ASP A 255 16.34 -2.41 11.95
C ASP A 255 16.85 -3.30 10.79
N LEU A 256 18.15 -3.22 10.53
CA LEU A 256 18.85 -3.98 9.48
C LEU A 256 19.50 -5.28 9.99
N LYS A 257 18.92 -5.98 10.98
CA LYS A 257 19.54 -7.20 11.54
C LYS A 257 19.23 -8.48 10.78
N ALA A 258 18.08 -8.53 10.11
CA ALA A 258 17.59 -9.73 9.45
C ALA A 258 17.38 -9.51 7.95
N PRO A 259 18.43 -9.62 7.11
CA PRO A 259 18.26 -9.50 5.67
C PRO A 259 17.47 -10.67 5.09
N ALA A 260 16.95 -10.50 3.90
CA ALA A 260 16.22 -11.54 3.18
C ALA A 260 17.06 -12.82 3.01
N LYS A 261 16.43 -13.97 3.23
CA LYS A 261 17.04 -15.30 3.01
C LYS A 261 16.62 -15.91 1.68
N SER A 262 15.55 -15.41 1.09
CA SER A 262 15.00 -15.86 -0.20
C SER A 262 14.16 -14.75 -0.81
N ARG A 263 13.86 -14.89 -2.11
CA ARG A 263 12.97 -13.97 -2.85
C ARG A 263 11.56 -13.95 -2.28
N TYR A 264 11.06 -15.11 -1.87
CA TYR A 264 9.69 -15.26 -1.39
C TYR A 264 9.67 -15.71 0.07
N LEU A 265 8.68 -15.21 0.80
CA LEU A 265 8.30 -15.77 2.10
C LEU A 265 7.63 -17.14 1.90
N GLU A 266 7.48 -17.92 2.97
CA GLU A 266 6.75 -19.20 2.96
C GLU A 266 5.31 -19.05 2.44
N SER A 267 4.69 -17.90 2.67
CA SER A 267 3.37 -17.53 2.13
C SER A 267 3.35 -17.32 0.61
N GLY A 268 4.51 -17.34 -0.06
CA GLY A 268 4.67 -17.05 -1.48
C GLY A 268 4.66 -15.55 -1.82
N LEU A 269 4.63 -14.65 -0.82
CA LEU A 269 4.77 -13.21 -1.06
C LEU A 269 6.20 -12.87 -1.46
N GLN A 270 6.35 -11.97 -2.46
CA GLN A 270 7.65 -11.35 -2.75
C GLN A 270 8.16 -10.66 -1.48
N TRP A 271 9.38 -10.98 -1.07
CA TRP A 271 10.03 -10.28 0.04
C TRP A 271 10.24 -8.81 -0.33
N PHE A 272 9.99 -7.93 0.62
CA PHE A 272 10.18 -6.50 0.55
C PHE A 272 10.54 -6.03 1.94
N GLY A 273 11.44 -5.06 2.10
CA GLY A 273 11.77 -4.48 3.39
C GLY A 273 11.62 -2.97 3.38
N TRP A 274 11.18 -2.41 4.52
CA TRP A 274 11.08 -0.96 4.71
C TRP A 274 11.42 -0.58 6.15
N THR A 275 12.44 0.26 6.32
CA THR A 275 12.84 0.78 7.64
C THR A 275 13.27 2.24 7.55
N CYS A 276 13.30 2.93 8.69
CA CYS A 276 13.82 4.29 8.78
C CYS A 276 15.35 4.30 8.71
N LEU A 277 15.90 5.25 7.95
CA LEU A 277 17.35 5.40 7.80
C LEU A 277 17.94 6.21 8.95
N GLU A 278 17.22 7.18 9.49
CA GLU A 278 17.65 8.06 10.58
C GLU A 278 17.15 7.55 11.94
N ASP A 279 16.36 8.36 12.63
CA ASP A 279 15.69 7.92 13.84
C ASP A 279 14.46 7.05 13.47
N ARG A 280 13.82 6.44 14.47
CA ARG A 280 12.63 5.60 14.23
C ARG A 280 11.37 6.42 13.98
N GLY A 281 11.50 7.71 13.67
CA GLY A 281 10.40 8.60 13.33
C GLY A 281 10.13 8.58 11.82
N TRP A 282 8.94 8.08 11.44
CA TRP A 282 8.54 8.06 10.03
C TRP A 282 8.36 9.47 9.45
N VAL A 283 7.79 10.39 10.23
CA VAL A 283 7.48 11.77 9.83
C VAL A 283 8.32 12.75 10.64
N HIS A 284 8.82 13.80 10.01
CA HIS A 284 9.52 14.88 10.71
C HIS A 284 8.52 15.83 11.41
N HIS A 285 8.34 15.64 12.73
CA HIS A 285 7.40 16.40 13.57
C HIS A 285 8.07 17.49 14.43
N LYS A 286 9.35 17.76 14.24
CA LYS A 286 10.10 18.70 15.09
C LYS A 286 10.34 20.00 14.36
N LEU A 287 9.59 21.03 14.75
CA LEU A 287 9.71 22.36 14.14
C LEU A 287 11.11 22.95 14.37
N ASN A 288 11.66 23.58 13.34
CA ASN A 288 12.95 24.28 13.39
C ASN A 288 14.10 23.40 13.89
N THR A 289 14.12 22.15 13.50
CA THR A 289 15.16 21.20 13.84
C THR A 289 15.71 20.49 12.61
N GLU A 290 16.97 20.07 12.71
CA GLU A 290 17.58 19.17 11.72
C GLU A 290 17.06 17.74 11.91
N ILE A 291 16.81 17.06 10.78
CA ILE A 291 16.64 15.60 10.79
C ILE A 291 17.97 14.96 11.21
N PRO A 292 17.97 13.99 12.12
CA PRO A 292 19.18 13.33 12.60
C PRO A 292 20.02 12.70 11.47
N LYS A 293 21.27 12.40 11.75
CA LYS A 293 22.11 11.61 10.85
C LYS A 293 21.58 10.17 10.77
N PRO A 294 21.90 9.45 9.69
CA PRO A 294 21.60 8.02 9.57
C PRO A 294 22.12 7.20 10.77
N LEU A 295 21.34 6.16 11.13
CA LEU A 295 21.62 5.26 12.24
C LEU A 295 22.73 4.23 11.93
N TYR A 296 22.86 3.88 10.63
CA TYR A 296 23.71 2.80 10.17
C TYR A 296 24.94 3.34 9.45
N SER A 297 26.05 2.61 9.52
CA SER A 297 27.23 2.91 8.71
C SER A 297 27.00 2.55 7.23
N ASP A 298 27.85 3.08 6.35
CA ASP A 298 27.81 2.74 4.93
C ASP A 298 28.01 1.23 4.73
N GLU A 299 28.95 0.61 5.50
CA GLU A 299 29.26 -0.81 5.43
C GLU A 299 28.07 -1.69 5.83
N GLU A 300 27.33 -1.32 6.89
CA GLU A 300 26.13 -2.03 7.32
C GLU A 300 25.05 -2.01 6.24
N ILE A 301 24.78 -0.83 5.66
CA ILE A 301 23.78 -0.70 4.59
C ILE A 301 24.22 -1.49 3.34
N ILE A 302 25.49 -1.36 2.93
CA ILE A 302 26.01 -2.06 1.75
C ILE A 302 25.91 -3.59 1.93
N ALA A 303 26.32 -4.10 3.10
CA ALA A 303 26.24 -5.54 3.40
C ALA A 303 24.78 -6.03 3.37
N TYR A 304 23.87 -5.29 3.99
CA TYR A 304 22.46 -5.62 4.03
C TYR A 304 21.83 -5.61 2.62
N VAL A 305 22.04 -4.54 1.87
CA VAL A 305 21.52 -4.40 0.49
C VAL A 305 22.07 -5.50 -0.41
N ARG A 306 23.36 -5.82 -0.35
CA ARG A 306 23.96 -6.90 -1.14
C ARG A 306 23.34 -8.26 -0.82
N THR A 307 23.14 -8.57 0.47
CA THR A 307 22.49 -9.82 0.89
C THR A 307 21.05 -9.89 0.39
N CYS A 308 20.28 -8.82 0.53
CA CYS A 308 18.92 -8.77 0.01
C CYS A 308 18.89 -8.92 -1.51
N ASN A 309 19.76 -8.23 -2.25
CA ASN A 309 19.82 -8.26 -3.71
C ASN A 309 20.20 -9.65 -4.26
N SER A 310 21.14 -10.37 -3.60
CA SER A 310 21.48 -11.73 -3.97
C SER A 310 20.29 -12.70 -3.87
N ASN A 311 19.30 -12.33 -3.06
CA ASN A 311 18.02 -13.05 -2.88
C ASN A 311 16.84 -12.41 -3.65
N GLN A 312 17.09 -11.45 -4.56
CA GLN A 312 16.05 -10.74 -5.32
C GLN A 312 14.96 -10.11 -4.43
N ALA A 313 15.40 -9.52 -3.33
CA ALA A 313 14.57 -8.99 -2.25
C ALA A 313 14.88 -7.49 -2.07
N PRO A 314 14.06 -6.57 -2.61
CA PRO A 314 14.34 -5.14 -2.55
C PRO A 314 14.17 -4.58 -1.15
N MET A 315 15.04 -3.63 -0.79
CA MET A 315 14.97 -2.88 0.47
C MET A 315 14.52 -1.44 0.21
N THR A 316 13.71 -0.88 1.09
CA THR A 316 13.31 0.54 1.07
C THR A 316 13.86 1.23 2.32
N PHE A 317 14.49 2.37 2.13
CA PHE A 317 14.92 3.25 3.22
C PHE A 317 13.97 4.43 3.31
N ASN A 318 13.26 4.57 4.44
CA ASN A 318 12.51 5.79 4.72
C ASN A 318 13.53 6.88 5.06
N VAL A 319 13.57 7.91 4.23
CA VAL A 319 14.43 9.08 4.39
C VAL A 319 13.59 10.22 4.94
N GLY A 320 14.06 10.84 6.01
CA GLY A 320 13.42 11.98 6.60
C GLY A 320 13.33 13.14 5.59
N ILE A 321 12.20 13.84 5.60
CA ILE A 321 11.89 14.90 4.64
C ILE A 321 11.29 16.11 5.35
N TYR A 322 11.67 17.32 4.94
CA TYR A 322 11.11 18.57 5.43
C TYR A 322 9.87 18.99 4.65
N GLN A 323 9.11 19.93 5.21
CA GLN A 323 7.85 20.37 4.61
C GLN A 323 8.01 20.92 3.18
N ASP A 324 9.16 21.51 2.84
CA ASP A 324 9.48 22.02 1.50
C ASP A 324 9.86 20.94 0.47
N GLY A 325 9.80 19.65 0.86
CA GLY A 325 10.18 18.52 0.01
C GLY A 325 11.68 18.24 0.00
N THR A 326 12.50 18.93 0.80
CA THR A 326 13.93 18.63 0.92
C THR A 326 14.14 17.40 1.77
N MET A 327 14.71 16.32 1.22
CA MET A 327 15.12 15.13 1.99
C MET A 327 16.34 15.46 2.86
N ALA A 328 16.50 14.70 3.95
CA ALA A 328 17.66 14.81 4.86
C ALA A 328 18.98 14.72 4.11
N PRO A 329 19.80 15.80 4.05
CA PRO A 329 20.99 15.83 3.19
C PRO A 329 22.01 14.73 3.55
N ALA A 330 22.22 14.45 4.85
CA ALA A 330 23.16 13.42 5.31
C ALA A 330 22.77 12.03 4.81
N SER A 331 21.47 11.73 4.76
CA SER A 331 20.92 10.45 4.28
C SER A 331 21.03 10.32 2.77
N VAL A 332 20.75 11.40 2.04
CA VAL A 332 20.93 11.45 0.58
C VAL A 332 22.40 11.21 0.20
N GLU A 333 23.34 11.84 0.89
CA GLU A 333 24.77 11.65 0.70
C GLU A 333 25.23 10.22 1.04
N GLN A 334 24.70 9.65 2.12
CA GLN A 334 25.00 8.26 2.47
C GLN A 334 24.52 7.29 1.40
N LEU A 335 23.27 7.41 0.97
CA LEU A 335 22.71 6.56 -0.09
C LEU A 335 23.48 6.73 -1.42
N HIS A 336 23.97 7.94 -1.72
CA HIS A 336 24.85 8.16 -2.86
C HIS A 336 26.13 7.31 -2.77
N ARG A 337 26.82 7.27 -1.62
CA ARG A 337 28.01 6.43 -1.41
C ARG A 337 27.67 4.93 -1.51
N VAL A 338 26.53 4.51 -0.93
CA VAL A 338 26.01 3.14 -1.06
C VAL A 338 25.78 2.77 -2.53
N ARG A 339 25.17 3.68 -3.29
CA ARG A 339 24.95 3.51 -4.75
C ARG A 339 26.26 3.21 -5.50
N LEU A 340 27.33 3.99 -5.23
CA LEU A 340 28.61 3.82 -5.92
C LEU A 340 29.24 2.46 -5.66
N THR A 341 28.96 1.88 -4.50
CA THR A 341 29.52 0.58 -4.07
C THR A 341 28.63 -0.60 -4.46
N CYS A 342 27.30 -0.42 -4.55
CA CYS A 342 26.33 -1.47 -4.90
C CYS A 342 26.00 -1.55 -6.39
N ARG A 343 26.49 -0.64 -7.22
CA ARG A 343 26.42 -0.76 -8.68
C ARG A 343 27.58 -1.63 -9.18
N PRO A 344 27.32 -2.57 -10.12
CA PRO A 344 28.37 -3.28 -10.83
C PRO A 344 29.19 -2.33 -11.69
#